data_4aeb5a4dccd10947752738256839e5d6
#
_entry.id   4aeb5a4dccd10947752738256839e5d6
#
_cell.length_a   1.000
_cell.length_b   1.000
_cell.length_c   1.000
_cell.angle_alpha   90.00
_cell.angle_beta   90.00
_cell.angle_gamma   90.00
#
_symmetry.space_group_name_H-M   'P 1'
#
loop_
_entity.id
_entity.type
_entity.pdbx_description
1 polymer ?
#
loop_
_entity_poly.entity_id
_entity_poly.type
_entity_poly.pdbx_seq_one_letter_code
_entity_poly.pdbx_strand_id
1 'polypeptide(L)'
;MPHTSALLGFALVSLGLVLTPGPNMIYLISRSITQGGAAGIVSLGGVALGFVFYMLCAAFGITALLLAIPFAYDALRFAGAGYLLWLAWQAVKPGGRSPFQVRKLAVDSPRKLFVMGFITNLLNPKIAMLYLALLPQFIDPTAGSVLTQSVVLGAIQIAISVSVNAMIALAAGSIALFLANRPSWMLVQRWLMGTVLAGLAVRMAVEAKRV
;
A
#
# COMPACT_ATOMS: atom_id res chain seq x y z
N MET A 1 -15.01 6.98 -17.75
CA MET A 1 -15.01 6.92 -16.27
C MET A 1 -14.99 5.46 -15.85
N PRO A 2 -14.29 5.08 -14.77
CA PRO A 2 -14.35 3.69 -14.29
C PRO A 2 -15.79 3.31 -13.92
N HIS A 3 -16.14 2.03 -14.11
CA HIS A 3 -17.43 1.51 -13.64
C HIS A 3 -17.50 1.54 -12.09
N THR A 4 -18.70 1.71 -11.52
CA THR A 4 -18.86 1.75 -10.07
C THR A 4 -18.31 0.49 -9.37
N SER A 5 -18.46 -0.69 -10.00
CA SER A 5 -17.90 -1.94 -9.48
C SER A 5 -16.36 -1.92 -9.42
N ALA A 6 -15.70 -1.29 -10.40
CA ALA A 6 -14.24 -1.12 -10.40
C ALA A 6 -13.81 -0.14 -9.29
N LEU A 7 -14.52 0.97 -9.10
CA LEU A 7 -14.25 1.93 -8.02
C LEU A 7 -14.35 1.26 -6.64
N LEU A 8 -15.46 0.56 -6.38
CA LEU A 8 -15.68 -0.15 -5.10
C LEU A 8 -14.67 -1.27 -4.90
N GLY A 9 -14.44 -2.08 -5.93
CA GLY A 9 -13.46 -3.17 -5.86
C GLY A 9 -12.05 -2.67 -5.57
N PHE A 10 -11.60 -1.60 -6.25
CA PHE A 10 -10.28 -1.02 -6.02
C PHE A 10 -10.17 -0.30 -4.66
N ALA A 11 -11.24 0.33 -4.19
CA ALA A 11 -11.29 0.92 -2.85
C ALA A 11 -11.12 -0.17 -1.76
N LEU A 12 -11.81 -1.31 -1.88
CA LEU A 12 -11.66 -2.44 -0.96
C LEU A 12 -10.26 -3.04 -1.00
N VAL A 13 -9.67 -3.21 -2.18
CA VAL A 13 -8.29 -3.67 -2.34
C VAL A 13 -7.31 -2.69 -1.69
N SER A 14 -7.49 -1.38 -1.92
CA SER A 14 -6.66 -0.33 -1.33
C SER A 14 -6.76 -0.32 0.19
N LEU A 15 -7.97 -0.50 0.74
CA LEU A 15 -8.20 -0.61 2.18
C LEU A 15 -7.52 -1.86 2.76
N GLY A 16 -7.66 -3.01 2.13
CA GLY A 16 -6.98 -4.25 2.56
C GLY A 16 -5.46 -4.10 2.55
N LEU A 17 -4.91 -3.48 1.50
CA LEU A 17 -3.48 -3.24 1.40
C LEU A 17 -2.97 -2.23 2.45
N VAL A 18 -3.66 -1.11 2.67
CA VAL A 18 -3.19 -0.12 3.66
C VAL A 18 -3.21 -0.68 5.08
N LEU A 19 -4.18 -1.53 5.41
CA LEU A 19 -4.26 -2.20 6.71
C LEU A 19 -3.19 -3.27 6.89
N THR A 20 -2.58 -3.75 5.82
CA THR A 20 -1.48 -4.70 5.87
C THR A 20 -0.18 -4.00 6.23
N PRO A 21 0.59 -4.46 7.24
CA PRO A 21 1.88 -3.88 7.57
C PRO A 21 2.83 -3.89 6.38
N GLY A 22 3.54 -2.79 6.22
CA GLY A 22 4.55 -2.62 5.20
C GLY A 22 5.50 -1.47 5.55
N PRO A 23 6.53 -1.21 4.73
CA PRO A 23 7.55 -0.21 5.02
C PRO A 23 6.98 1.16 5.42
N ASN A 24 5.96 1.67 4.72
CA ASN A 24 5.32 2.95 5.04
C ASN A 24 4.70 2.94 6.45
N MET A 25 3.89 1.94 6.76
CA MET A 25 3.22 1.82 8.06
C MET A 25 4.25 1.72 9.20
N ILE A 26 5.28 0.86 9.03
CA ILE A 26 6.34 0.69 10.02
C ILE A 26 7.09 2.00 10.24
N TYR A 27 7.40 2.71 9.16
CA TYR A 27 8.07 4.01 9.23
C TYR A 27 7.22 5.04 10.00
N LEU A 28 5.94 5.21 9.62
CA LEU A 28 5.02 6.17 10.25
C LEU A 28 4.83 5.88 11.73
N ILE A 29 4.57 4.62 12.08
CA ILE A 29 4.41 4.18 13.48
C ILE A 29 5.69 4.47 14.28
N SER A 30 6.87 4.14 13.70
CA SER A 30 8.16 4.36 14.35
C SER A 30 8.35 5.84 14.69
N ARG A 31 8.06 6.73 13.76
CA ARG A 31 8.22 8.17 13.96
C ARG A 31 7.17 8.72 14.92
N SER A 32 5.93 8.25 14.83
CA SER A 32 4.86 8.66 15.75
C SER A 32 5.14 8.23 17.21
N ILE A 33 5.66 7.03 17.43
CA ILE A 33 5.99 6.56 18.78
C ILE A 33 7.21 7.32 19.35
N THR A 34 8.21 7.60 18.50
CA THR A 34 9.47 8.22 18.95
C THR A 34 9.37 9.72 19.14
N GLN A 35 8.64 10.44 18.26
CA GLN A 35 8.61 11.90 18.17
C GLN A 35 7.19 12.49 18.27
N GLY A 36 6.18 11.64 18.54
CA GLY A 36 4.79 12.05 18.62
C GLY A 36 4.04 12.05 17.29
N GLY A 37 2.71 12.11 17.36
CA GLY A 37 1.82 12.03 16.19
C GLY A 37 2.09 13.11 15.13
N ALA A 38 2.50 14.32 15.54
CA ALA A 38 2.85 15.39 14.59
C ALA A 38 4.01 14.98 13.67
N ALA A 39 5.04 14.31 14.19
CA ALA A 39 6.15 13.78 13.40
C ALA A 39 5.67 12.69 12.42
N GLY A 40 4.72 11.84 12.85
CA GLY A 40 4.06 10.88 11.98
C GLY A 40 3.30 11.55 10.83
N ILE A 41 2.57 12.63 11.09
CA ILE A 41 1.82 13.38 10.06
C ILE A 41 2.78 14.07 9.08
N VAL A 42 3.87 14.68 9.54
CA VAL A 42 4.89 15.24 8.64
C VAL A 42 5.49 14.15 7.74
N SER A 43 5.81 13.00 8.32
CA SER A 43 6.29 11.82 7.59
C SER A 43 5.27 11.33 6.55
N LEU A 44 3.98 11.35 6.91
CA LEU A 44 2.88 10.97 6.02
C LEU A 44 2.75 11.92 4.82
N GLY A 45 3.05 13.22 4.99
CA GLY A 45 3.13 14.15 3.87
C GLY A 45 4.13 13.71 2.79
N GLY A 46 5.29 13.23 3.20
CA GLY A 46 6.28 12.65 2.29
C GLY A 46 5.77 11.36 1.62
N VAL A 47 5.17 10.47 2.40
CA VAL A 47 4.55 9.23 1.86
C VAL A 47 3.45 9.56 0.85
N ALA A 48 2.60 10.55 1.12
CA ALA A 48 1.54 11.00 0.21
C ALA A 48 2.10 11.52 -1.12
N LEU A 49 3.18 12.29 -1.08
CA LEU A 49 3.87 12.73 -2.31
C LEU A 49 4.40 11.54 -3.11
N GLY A 50 4.91 10.50 -2.44
CA GLY A 50 5.33 9.26 -3.09
C GLY A 50 4.17 8.51 -3.76
N PHE A 51 2.98 8.49 -3.16
CA PHE A 51 1.79 7.95 -3.82
C PHE A 51 1.40 8.76 -5.07
N VAL A 52 1.45 10.10 -5.00
CA VAL A 52 1.18 10.95 -6.17
C VAL A 52 2.18 10.65 -7.28
N PHE A 53 3.47 10.50 -6.96
CA PHE A 53 4.49 10.14 -7.93
C PHE A 53 4.16 8.80 -8.61
N TYR A 54 3.82 7.74 -7.85
CA TYR A 54 3.43 6.46 -8.42
C TYR A 54 2.15 6.55 -9.26
N MET A 55 1.14 7.31 -8.80
CA MET A 55 -0.08 7.53 -9.56
C MET A 55 0.21 8.14 -10.93
N LEU A 56 1.04 9.17 -10.98
CA LEU A 56 1.42 9.83 -12.24
C LEU A 56 2.24 8.90 -13.13
N CYS A 57 3.24 8.20 -12.58
CA CYS A 57 4.01 7.21 -13.32
C CYS A 57 3.10 6.12 -13.91
N ALA A 58 2.17 5.60 -13.13
CA ALA A 58 1.23 4.57 -13.57
C ALA A 58 0.27 5.13 -14.63
N ALA A 59 -0.28 6.32 -14.44
CA ALA A 59 -1.21 6.95 -15.37
C ALA A 59 -0.58 7.17 -16.75
N PHE A 60 0.66 7.64 -16.79
CA PHE A 60 1.40 7.82 -18.04
C PHE A 60 2.06 6.53 -18.53
N GLY A 61 2.58 5.70 -17.63
CA GLY A 61 3.30 4.47 -17.97
C GLY A 61 2.39 3.31 -18.38
N ILE A 62 1.22 3.16 -17.77
CA ILE A 62 0.26 2.10 -18.14
C ILE A 62 -0.20 2.26 -19.57
N THR A 63 -0.53 3.47 -20.00
CA THR A 63 -0.94 3.73 -21.40
C THR A 63 0.17 3.33 -22.38
N ALA A 64 1.41 3.73 -22.10
CA ALA A 64 2.56 3.38 -22.93
C ALA A 64 2.83 1.86 -22.93
N LEU A 65 2.72 1.21 -21.77
CA LEU A 65 2.96 -0.23 -21.61
C LEU A 65 1.91 -1.09 -22.33
N LEU A 66 0.63 -0.73 -22.22
CA LEU A 66 -0.46 -1.42 -22.90
C LEU A 66 -0.36 -1.30 -24.43
N LEU A 67 0.18 -0.18 -24.92
CA LEU A 67 0.36 0.05 -26.34
C LEU A 67 1.64 -0.60 -26.90
N ALA A 68 2.71 -0.71 -26.09
CA ALA A 68 4.03 -1.11 -26.57
C ALA A 68 4.36 -2.61 -26.39
N ILE A 69 3.86 -3.26 -25.34
CA ILE A 69 4.32 -4.61 -24.96
C ILE A 69 3.16 -5.51 -24.53
N PRO A 70 2.62 -6.36 -25.41
CA PRO A 70 1.46 -7.21 -25.12
C PRO A 70 1.63 -8.13 -23.90
N PHE A 71 2.85 -8.65 -23.64
CA PHE A 71 3.14 -9.56 -22.52
C PHE A 71 3.48 -8.84 -21.19
N ALA A 72 3.70 -7.53 -21.20
CA ALA A 72 4.12 -6.80 -20.01
C ALA A 72 3.06 -6.83 -18.91
N TYR A 73 1.77 -6.79 -19.27
CA TYR A 73 0.67 -6.90 -18.33
C TYR A 73 0.70 -8.23 -17.56
N ASP A 74 0.84 -9.36 -18.28
CA ASP A 74 0.87 -10.69 -17.66
C ASP A 74 2.11 -10.87 -16.80
N ALA A 75 3.28 -10.40 -17.23
CA ALA A 75 4.51 -10.43 -16.46
C ALA A 75 4.35 -9.65 -15.13
N LEU A 76 3.81 -8.43 -15.18
CA LEU A 76 3.55 -7.62 -14.00
C LEU A 76 2.51 -8.27 -13.07
N ARG A 77 1.44 -8.85 -13.63
CA ARG A 77 0.40 -9.54 -12.89
C ARG A 77 0.96 -10.72 -12.07
N PHE A 78 1.72 -11.60 -12.73
CA PHE A 78 2.30 -12.77 -12.04
C PHE A 78 3.41 -12.39 -11.06
N ALA A 79 4.26 -11.43 -11.41
CA ALA A 79 5.25 -10.89 -10.46
C ALA A 79 4.56 -10.29 -9.22
N GLY A 80 3.43 -9.60 -9.43
CA GLY A 80 2.61 -9.04 -8.39
C GLY A 80 1.98 -10.09 -7.47
N ALA A 81 1.37 -11.10 -8.06
CA ALA A 81 0.79 -12.21 -7.30
C ALA A 81 1.87 -12.92 -6.45
N GLY A 82 3.04 -13.21 -7.04
CA GLY A 82 4.17 -13.80 -6.32
C GLY A 82 4.66 -12.94 -5.16
N TYR A 83 4.74 -11.62 -5.38
CA TYR A 83 5.14 -10.70 -4.32
C TYR A 83 4.11 -10.61 -3.18
N LEU A 84 2.81 -10.59 -3.49
CA LEU A 84 1.75 -10.60 -2.46
C LEU A 84 1.76 -11.91 -1.66
N LEU A 85 2.01 -13.06 -2.29
CA LEU A 85 2.20 -14.34 -1.60
C LEU A 85 3.41 -14.30 -0.67
N TRP A 86 4.52 -13.71 -1.11
CA TRP A 86 5.70 -13.53 -0.27
C TRP A 86 5.40 -12.65 0.95
N LEU A 87 4.67 -11.54 0.78
CA LEU A 87 4.22 -10.71 1.89
C LEU A 87 3.27 -11.44 2.84
N ALA A 88 2.35 -12.25 2.30
CA ALA A 88 1.45 -13.09 3.10
C ALA A 88 2.26 -14.06 3.98
N TRP A 89 3.24 -14.73 3.39
CA TRP A 89 4.16 -15.61 4.14
C TRP A 89 4.93 -14.86 5.23
N GLN A 90 5.48 -13.68 4.90
CA GLN A 90 6.19 -12.86 5.89
C GLN A 90 5.30 -12.43 7.07
N ALA A 91 4.01 -12.25 6.85
CA ALA A 91 3.06 -11.90 7.91
C ALA A 91 2.82 -13.07 8.87
N VAL A 92 2.67 -14.30 8.35
CA VAL A 92 2.24 -15.47 9.16
C VAL A 92 3.39 -16.34 9.67
N LYS A 93 4.58 -16.29 9.05
CA LYS A 93 5.72 -17.16 9.43
C LYS A 93 6.07 -17.04 10.91
N PRO A 94 6.60 -18.12 11.54
CA PRO A 94 7.10 -18.06 12.92
C PRO A 94 8.13 -16.92 13.09
N GLY A 95 8.03 -16.15 14.18
CA GLY A 95 8.93 -15.02 14.43
C GLY A 95 8.64 -13.75 13.61
N GLY A 96 7.56 -13.69 12.84
CA GLY A 96 7.10 -12.47 12.19
C GLY A 96 6.85 -11.36 13.22
N ARG A 97 7.32 -10.14 12.94
CA ARG A 97 7.26 -9.00 13.88
C ARG A 97 6.02 -8.15 13.66
N SER A 98 5.46 -7.64 14.76
CA SER A 98 4.44 -6.60 14.67
C SER A 98 5.07 -5.26 14.29
N PRO A 99 4.44 -4.44 13.42
CA PRO A 99 4.92 -3.09 13.09
C PRO A 99 4.94 -2.16 14.30
N PHE A 100 4.23 -2.50 15.38
CA PHE A 100 4.17 -1.72 16.62
C PHE A 100 5.31 -2.05 17.60
N GLN A 101 6.16 -3.02 17.31
CA GLN A 101 7.40 -3.29 18.05
C GLN A 101 8.53 -2.40 17.53
N VAL A 102 8.62 -1.18 18.00
CA VAL A 102 9.54 -0.18 17.49
C VAL A 102 10.70 0.07 18.44
N ARG A 103 11.90 0.20 17.88
CA ARG A 103 13.08 0.66 18.63
C ARG A 103 13.04 2.17 18.85
N LYS A 104 13.59 2.65 19.98
CA LYS A 104 13.87 4.08 20.16
C LYS A 104 14.78 4.56 19.04
N LEU A 105 14.35 5.58 18.32
CA LEU A 105 15.09 6.21 17.23
C LEU A 105 15.50 7.62 17.64
N ALA A 106 16.57 8.15 17.05
CA ALA A 106 16.94 9.55 17.22
C ALA A 106 15.85 10.49 16.68
N VAL A 107 15.72 11.66 17.28
CA VAL A 107 14.80 12.71 16.83
C VAL A 107 15.32 13.30 15.52
N ASP A 108 14.44 13.35 14.51
CA ASP A 108 14.76 13.87 13.19
C ASP A 108 14.01 15.20 12.93
N SER A 109 14.61 16.07 12.11
CA SER A 109 13.99 17.33 11.71
C SER A 109 12.75 17.07 10.81
N PRO A 110 11.77 18.01 10.76
CA PRO A 110 10.60 17.88 9.90
C PRO A 110 10.92 17.65 8.43
N ARG A 111 11.92 18.33 7.89
CA ARG A 111 12.40 18.14 6.52
C ARG A 111 12.91 16.71 6.30
N LYS A 112 13.69 16.18 7.25
CA LYS A 112 14.22 14.81 7.17
C LYS A 112 13.09 13.78 7.25
N LEU A 113 12.12 13.99 8.15
CA LEU A 113 10.92 13.14 8.27
C LEU A 113 10.14 13.07 6.95
N PHE A 114 9.91 14.22 6.32
CA PHE A 114 9.20 14.29 5.04
C PHE A 114 9.97 13.56 3.93
N VAL A 115 11.27 13.87 3.75
CA VAL A 115 12.11 13.23 2.72
C VAL A 115 12.21 11.72 2.93
N MET A 116 12.40 11.27 4.17
CA MET A 116 12.43 9.84 4.48
C MET A 116 11.09 9.16 4.19
N GLY A 117 9.97 9.83 4.47
CA GLY A 117 8.63 9.35 4.11
C GLY A 117 8.47 9.15 2.61
N PHE A 118 8.90 10.13 1.82
CA PHE A 118 8.88 10.06 0.36
C PHE A 118 9.74 8.91 -0.16
N ILE A 119 11.00 8.81 0.28
CA ILE A 119 11.91 7.73 -0.13
C ILE A 119 11.38 6.36 0.30
N THR A 120 10.87 6.24 1.54
CA THR A 120 10.26 4.98 2.02
C THR A 120 9.11 4.54 1.13
N ASN A 121 8.28 5.47 0.66
CA ASN A 121 7.19 5.17 -0.27
C ASN A 121 7.73 4.75 -1.64
N LEU A 122 8.70 5.48 -2.21
CA LEU A 122 9.29 5.17 -3.52
C LEU A 122 9.97 3.79 -3.54
N LEU A 123 10.62 3.42 -2.45
CA LEU A 123 11.29 2.12 -2.32
C LEU A 123 10.35 1.02 -1.79
N ASN A 124 9.05 1.31 -1.64
CA ASN A 124 8.10 0.36 -1.12
C ASN A 124 7.57 -0.56 -2.23
N PRO A 125 8.01 -1.82 -2.29
CA PRO A 125 7.60 -2.73 -3.34
C PRO A 125 6.09 -3.03 -3.30
N LYS A 126 5.43 -2.93 -2.14
CA LYS A 126 3.98 -3.08 -2.03
C LYS A 126 3.24 -1.99 -2.81
N ILE A 127 3.75 -0.76 -2.81
CA ILE A 127 3.16 0.36 -3.53
C ILE A 127 3.46 0.25 -5.03
N ALA A 128 4.69 -0.11 -5.38
CA ALA A 128 5.03 -0.40 -6.78
C ALA A 128 4.08 -1.46 -7.37
N MET A 129 3.84 -2.55 -6.63
CA MET A 129 2.91 -3.61 -7.03
C MET A 129 1.46 -3.13 -7.17
N LEU A 130 0.99 -2.30 -6.24
CA LEU A 130 -0.35 -1.73 -6.31
C LEU A 130 -0.56 -0.95 -7.60
N TYR A 131 0.36 -0.07 -7.94
CA TYR A 131 0.23 0.79 -9.11
C TYR A 131 0.57 0.11 -10.44
N LEU A 132 1.54 -0.79 -10.46
CA LEU A 132 2.00 -1.43 -11.70
C LEU A 132 1.23 -2.70 -12.06
N ALA A 133 0.76 -3.46 -11.07
CA ALA A 133 0.13 -4.75 -11.31
C ALA A 133 -1.34 -4.82 -10.91
N LEU A 134 -1.76 -4.17 -9.82
CA LEU A 134 -3.16 -4.23 -9.37
C LEU A 134 -4.03 -3.16 -10.05
N LEU A 135 -3.57 -1.91 -10.10
CA LEU A 135 -4.37 -0.81 -10.67
C LEU A 135 -4.81 -1.09 -12.12
N PRO A 136 -3.97 -1.64 -13.03
CA PRO A 136 -4.40 -1.95 -14.40
C PRO A 136 -5.57 -2.92 -14.49
N GLN A 137 -5.76 -3.80 -13.52
CA GLN A 137 -6.85 -4.78 -13.51
C GLN A 137 -8.24 -4.14 -13.32
N PHE A 138 -8.29 -2.89 -12.87
CA PHE A 138 -9.51 -2.12 -12.68
C PHE A 138 -9.76 -1.09 -13.78
N ILE A 139 -8.89 -1.05 -14.80
CA ILE A 139 -9.01 -0.16 -15.96
C ILE A 139 -9.66 -0.93 -17.11
N ASP A 140 -10.70 -0.32 -17.70
CA ASP A 140 -11.34 -0.81 -18.90
C ASP A 140 -11.04 0.16 -20.06
N PRO A 141 -10.15 -0.19 -21.01
CA PRO A 141 -9.83 0.67 -22.13
C PRO A 141 -11.03 1.02 -23.02
N THR A 142 -12.09 0.20 -23.01
CA THR A 142 -13.30 0.43 -23.80
C THR A 142 -14.27 1.41 -23.14
N ALA A 143 -14.16 1.61 -21.82
CA ALA A 143 -15.02 2.52 -21.04
C ALA A 143 -14.54 3.99 -21.04
N GLY A 144 -13.53 4.33 -21.84
CA GLY A 144 -13.01 5.69 -22.03
C GLY A 144 -11.53 5.86 -21.67
N SER A 145 -11.11 7.09 -21.41
CA SER A 145 -9.70 7.42 -21.21
C SER A 145 -9.02 6.62 -20.07
N VAL A 146 -8.01 5.83 -20.41
CA VAL A 146 -7.17 5.09 -19.46
C VAL A 146 -6.49 6.03 -18.49
N LEU A 147 -6.00 7.19 -18.95
CA LEU A 147 -5.41 8.21 -18.09
C LEU A 147 -6.38 8.68 -17.01
N THR A 148 -7.60 9.04 -17.40
CA THR A 148 -8.64 9.49 -16.45
C THR A 148 -8.97 8.40 -15.44
N GLN A 149 -9.12 7.15 -15.89
CA GLN A 149 -9.40 6.02 -15.00
C GLN A 149 -8.25 5.80 -14.01
N SER A 150 -7.00 5.85 -14.47
CA SER A 150 -5.81 5.71 -13.62
C SER A 150 -5.73 6.79 -12.55
N VAL A 151 -5.99 8.05 -12.92
CA VAL A 151 -5.98 9.18 -11.98
C VAL A 151 -7.10 9.06 -10.96
N VAL A 152 -8.32 8.72 -11.38
CA VAL A 152 -9.46 8.58 -10.45
C VAL A 152 -9.22 7.43 -9.46
N LEU A 153 -8.80 6.26 -9.94
CA LEU A 153 -8.49 5.12 -9.08
C LEU A 153 -7.31 5.45 -8.15
N GLY A 154 -6.24 6.06 -8.67
CA GLY A 154 -5.10 6.49 -7.88
C GLY A 154 -5.47 7.51 -6.80
N ALA A 155 -6.35 8.48 -7.10
CA ALA A 155 -6.83 9.45 -6.13
C ALA A 155 -7.65 8.78 -4.99
N ILE A 156 -8.49 7.80 -5.31
CA ILE A 156 -9.23 7.00 -4.31
C ILE A 156 -8.25 6.26 -3.41
N GLN A 157 -7.25 5.60 -3.99
CA GLN A 157 -6.21 4.91 -3.24
C GLN A 157 -5.45 5.86 -2.30
N ILE A 158 -5.04 7.03 -2.80
CA ILE A 158 -4.34 8.05 -2.01
C ILE A 158 -5.22 8.51 -0.85
N ALA A 159 -6.48 8.84 -1.11
CA ALA A 159 -7.42 9.27 -0.08
C ALA A 159 -7.57 8.22 1.03
N ILE A 160 -7.80 6.95 0.67
CA ILE A 160 -7.92 5.84 1.62
C ILE A 160 -6.60 5.66 2.39
N SER A 161 -5.47 5.59 1.68
CA SER A 161 -4.18 5.32 2.31
C SER A 161 -3.73 6.45 3.23
N VAL A 162 -3.91 7.71 2.84
CA VAL A 162 -3.55 8.86 3.67
C VAL A 162 -4.44 8.93 4.90
N SER A 163 -5.76 8.75 4.76
CA SER A 163 -6.70 8.78 5.89
C SER A 163 -6.40 7.68 6.90
N VAL A 164 -6.25 6.43 6.46
CA VAL A 164 -5.97 5.30 7.34
C VAL A 164 -4.59 5.44 8.01
N ASN A 165 -3.56 5.81 7.26
CA ASN A 165 -2.22 6.01 7.82
C ASN A 165 -2.16 7.21 8.78
N ALA A 166 -2.95 8.27 8.55
CA ALA A 166 -3.07 9.39 9.49
C ALA A 166 -3.67 8.91 10.83
N MET A 167 -4.77 8.15 10.79
CA MET A 167 -5.37 7.57 12.00
C MET A 167 -4.37 6.66 12.73
N ILE A 168 -3.67 5.79 12.00
CA ILE A 168 -2.65 4.90 12.57
C ILE A 168 -1.51 5.72 13.20
N ALA A 169 -1.00 6.74 12.52
CA ALA A 169 0.09 7.58 13.01
C ALA A 169 -0.30 8.32 14.29
N LEU A 170 -1.50 8.87 14.36
CA LEU A 170 -2.00 9.58 15.54
C LEU A 170 -2.26 8.63 16.72
N ALA A 171 -2.76 7.42 16.45
CA ALA A 171 -3.07 6.42 17.48
C ALA A 171 -1.88 5.50 17.82
N ALA A 172 -0.74 5.62 17.14
CA ALA A 172 0.37 4.66 17.20
C ALA A 172 0.88 4.40 18.62
N GLY A 173 1.00 5.44 19.43
CA GLY A 173 1.43 5.32 20.84
C GLY A 173 0.48 4.44 21.65
N SER A 174 -0.82 4.71 21.58
CA SER A 174 -1.85 3.96 22.31
C SER A 174 -1.96 2.51 21.79
N ILE A 175 -1.90 2.33 20.46
CA ILE A 175 -1.92 1.00 19.83
C ILE A 175 -0.70 0.18 20.25
N ALA A 176 0.49 0.79 20.27
CA ALA A 176 1.72 0.11 20.67
C ALA A 176 1.64 -0.38 22.13
N LEU A 177 1.15 0.44 23.04
CA LEU A 177 0.94 0.07 24.45
C LEU A 177 -0.09 -1.04 24.60
N PHE A 178 -1.20 -0.97 23.86
CA PHE A 178 -2.25 -2.00 23.89
C PHE A 178 -1.73 -3.35 23.39
N LEU A 179 -1.02 -3.36 22.26
CA LEU A 179 -0.50 -4.59 21.65
C LEU A 179 0.68 -5.19 22.42
N ALA A 180 1.53 -4.36 23.06
CA ALA A 180 2.64 -4.84 23.87
C ALA A 180 2.17 -5.77 25.01
N ASN A 181 0.96 -5.51 25.53
CA ASN A 181 0.38 -6.26 26.62
C ASN A 181 -0.59 -7.39 26.18
N ARG A 182 -0.75 -7.63 24.87
CA ARG A 182 -1.74 -8.58 24.34
C ARG A 182 -1.22 -9.39 23.15
N PRO A 183 -0.39 -10.43 23.38
CA PRO A 183 0.23 -11.21 22.29
C PRO A 183 -0.80 -11.89 21.36
N SER A 184 -1.96 -12.30 21.88
CA SER A 184 -3.03 -12.92 21.07
C SER A 184 -3.58 -11.97 19.99
N TRP A 185 -3.75 -10.68 20.30
CA TRP A 185 -4.19 -9.68 19.32
C TRP A 185 -3.16 -9.43 18.22
N MET A 186 -1.87 -9.49 18.55
CA MET A 186 -0.80 -9.45 17.52
C MET A 186 -0.88 -10.65 16.58
N LEU A 187 -1.20 -11.83 17.10
CA LEU A 187 -1.37 -13.04 16.30
C LEU A 187 -2.57 -12.92 15.35
N VAL A 188 -3.73 -12.49 15.86
CA VAL A 188 -4.95 -12.25 15.06
C VAL A 188 -4.67 -11.27 13.92
N GLN A 189 -4.01 -10.14 14.20
CA GLN A 189 -3.64 -9.15 13.19
C GLN A 189 -2.77 -9.77 12.08
N ARG A 190 -1.76 -10.54 12.46
CA ARG A 190 -0.85 -11.19 11.50
C ARG A 190 -1.57 -12.17 10.57
N TRP A 191 -2.44 -13.02 11.12
CA TRP A 191 -3.21 -13.98 10.34
C TRP A 191 -4.21 -13.30 9.43
N LEU A 192 -4.96 -12.31 9.92
CA LEU A 192 -5.89 -11.53 9.11
C LEU A 192 -5.17 -10.92 7.89
N MET A 193 -4.02 -10.32 8.12
CA MET A 193 -3.23 -9.71 7.05
C MET A 193 -2.69 -10.71 6.05
N GLY A 194 -2.17 -11.83 6.52
CA GLY A 194 -1.71 -12.91 5.65
C GLY A 194 -2.83 -13.44 4.76
N THR A 195 -4.02 -13.62 5.32
CA THR A 195 -5.20 -14.09 4.57
C THR A 195 -5.64 -13.07 3.49
N VAL A 196 -5.70 -11.78 3.82
CA VAL A 196 -6.05 -10.73 2.85
C VAL A 196 -5.04 -10.69 1.70
N LEU A 197 -3.75 -10.73 2.00
CA LEU A 197 -2.71 -10.70 0.97
C LEU A 197 -2.74 -11.95 0.08
N ALA A 198 -2.92 -13.13 0.68
CA ALA A 198 -3.04 -14.38 -0.07
C ALA A 198 -4.28 -14.37 -0.97
N GLY A 199 -5.42 -13.88 -0.48
CA GLY A 199 -6.64 -13.72 -1.27
C GLY A 199 -6.44 -12.79 -2.47
N LEU A 200 -5.77 -11.65 -2.28
CA LEU A 200 -5.45 -10.72 -3.36
C LEU A 200 -4.49 -11.34 -4.38
N ALA A 201 -3.49 -12.11 -3.92
CA ALA A 201 -2.56 -12.81 -4.80
C ALA A 201 -3.26 -13.85 -5.68
N VAL A 202 -4.16 -14.65 -5.09
CA VAL A 202 -4.97 -15.64 -5.82
C VAL A 202 -5.86 -14.93 -6.84
N ARG A 203 -6.55 -13.87 -6.44
CA ARG A 203 -7.37 -13.07 -7.35
C ARG A 203 -6.55 -12.58 -8.54
N MET A 204 -5.37 -11.97 -8.30
CA MET A 204 -4.47 -11.53 -9.36
C MET A 204 -4.04 -12.65 -10.30
N ALA A 205 -3.75 -13.85 -9.76
CA ALA A 205 -3.30 -14.96 -10.58
C ALA A 205 -4.42 -15.54 -11.47
N VAL A 206 -5.67 -15.54 -10.98
CA VAL A 206 -6.83 -16.15 -11.66
C VAL A 206 -7.54 -15.20 -12.61
N GLU A 207 -7.51 -13.88 -12.37
CA GLU A 207 -8.21 -12.89 -13.18
C GLU A 207 -7.60 -12.86 -14.60
N ALA A 208 -8.34 -13.37 -15.59
CA ALA A 208 -7.92 -13.37 -16.99
C ALA A 208 -7.86 -11.92 -17.53
N LYS A 209 -6.96 -11.69 -18.49
CA LYS A 209 -6.90 -10.43 -19.22
C LYS A 209 -8.27 -10.16 -19.84
N ARG A 210 -8.95 -9.10 -19.44
CA ARG A 210 -10.12 -8.61 -20.19
C ARG A 210 -9.60 -7.99 -21.48
N VAL A 211 -9.70 -8.76 -22.58
CA VAL A 211 -9.43 -8.32 -23.94
C VAL A 211 -10.57 -7.45 -24.41
#